data_fe630ca7ac9b0a5791e65140f119232d
#
_entry.id   fe630ca7ac9b0a5791e65140f119232d
#
_cell.length_a   1.000
_cell.length_b   1.000
_cell.length_c   1.000
_cell.angle_alpha   90.00
_cell.angle_beta   90.00
_cell.angle_gamma   90.00
#
_symmetry.space_group_name_H-M   'P 1'
#
loop_
_entity.id
_entity.type
_entity.pdbx_description
1 polymer ?
#
loop_
_entity_poly.entity_id
_entity_poly.type
_entity_poly.pdbx_seq_one_letter_code
_entity_poly.pdbx_strand_id
1 'polypeptide(L)'
;MKYAAAFATAILLSGCVQTAQQPNMTPLEIQSMQTRSYEHSKDVVFPSTISVFQDLGYSIVSADMATGLISAESSAENNPMLTFWTGMTEVNQTRATAFIEEIRGDSTVRLNFVEKMESSSAYGRSDRRDTPILNADIYQNAFERIENAIFVRAE
;
A
#
# COMPACT_ATOMS: atom_id res chain seq x y z
N MET A 1 68.46 12.90 -19.37
CA MET A 1 67.53 13.06 -20.46
C MET A 1 66.72 11.77 -20.58
N LYS A 2 65.46 11.78 -20.21
CA LYS A 2 64.34 11.01 -20.81
C LYS A 2 63.18 11.06 -19.80
N TYR A 3 62.25 11.99 -20.07
CA TYR A 3 61.01 12.17 -19.32
C TYR A 3 60.00 11.11 -19.82
N ALA A 4 59.58 10.22 -18.92
CA ALA A 4 58.46 9.31 -19.19
C ALA A 4 57.19 9.93 -18.61
N ALA A 5 56.30 10.40 -19.46
CA ALA A 5 55.00 10.92 -19.11
C ALA A 5 54.05 9.76 -18.78
N ALA A 6 53.60 9.67 -17.53
CA ALA A 6 52.57 8.75 -17.11
C ALA A 6 51.20 9.40 -17.33
N PHE A 7 50.43 8.90 -18.28
CA PHE A 7 49.03 9.27 -18.56
C PHE A 7 48.15 8.52 -17.56
N ALA A 8 47.62 9.23 -16.59
CA ALA A 8 46.61 8.71 -15.69
C ALA A 8 45.21 8.87 -16.32
N THR A 9 44.66 7.79 -16.82
CA THR A 9 43.30 7.73 -17.39
C THR A 9 42.29 7.64 -16.25
N ALA A 10 41.62 8.73 -15.93
CA ALA A 10 40.51 8.76 -14.98
C ALA A 10 39.24 8.22 -15.66
N ILE A 11 38.82 7.01 -15.26
CA ILE A 11 37.56 6.41 -15.69
C ILE A 11 36.44 7.00 -14.82
N LEU A 12 35.65 7.91 -15.37
CA LEU A 12 34.42 8.42 -14.78
C LEU A 12 33.32 7.34 -14.89
N LEU A 13 33.09 6.60 -13.83
CA LEU A 13 31.91 5.73 -13.68
C LEU A 13 30.69 6.63 -13.43
N SER A 14 29.98 6.97 -14.53
CA SER A 14 28.66 7.58 -14.45
C SER A 14 27.66 6.51 -14.02
N GLY A 15 27.44 6.37 -12.72
CA GLY A 15 26.35 5.56 -12.15
C GLY A 15 25.01 6.22 -12.51
N CYS A 16 24.26 5.62 -13.44
CA CYS A 16 22.85 5.96 -13.63
C CYS A 16 22.08 5.55 -12.38
N VAL A 17 21.70 6.52 -11.56
CA VAL A 17 20.67 6.32 -10.52
C VAL A 17 19.34 6.15 -11.26
N GLN A 18 18.90 4.91 -11.43
CA GLN A 18 17.53 4.63 -11.86
C GLN A 18 16.61 4.93 -10.69
N THR A 19 15.99 6.11 -10.70
CA THR A 19 14.79 6.37 -9.92
C THR A 19 13.73 5.39 -10.41
N ALA A 20 13.23 4.52 -9.52
CA ALA A 20 12.09 3.66 -9.83
C ALA A 20 10.90 4.57 -10.19
N GLN A 21 10.62 4.68 -11.49
CA GLN A 21 9.44 5.39 -11.98
C GLN A 21 8.24 4.56 -11.58
N GLN A 22 7.36 5.16 -10.76
CA GLN A 22 6.02 4.61 -10.59
C GLN A 22 5.38 4.46 -11.97
N PRO A 23 4.75 3.31 -12.27
CA PRO A 23 4.10 3.11 -13.55
C PRO A 23 3.10 4.25 -13.79
N ASN A 24 3.19 4.92 -14.96
CA ASN A 24 2.26 5.95 -15.38
C ASN A 24 0.92 5.28 -15.75
N MET A 25 0.17 4.84 -14.73
CA MET A 25 -1.16 4.28 -14.93
C MET A 25 -2.16 5.41 -15.12
N THR A 26 -3.07 5.24 -16.07
CA THR A 26 -4.20 6.14 -16.24
C THR A 26 -5.20 6.00 -15.07
N PRO A 27 -6.00 7.03 -14.77
CA PRO A 27 -7.04 6.93 -13.73
C PRO A 27 -8.01 5.74 -13.93
N LEU A 28 -8.30 5.37 -15.18
CA LEU A 28 -9.16 4.24 -15.50
C LEU A 28 -8.48 2.90 -15.18
N GLU A 29 -7.20 2.75 -15.49
CA GLU A 29 -6.42 1.56 -15.15
C GLU A 29 -6.32 1.40 -13.62
N ILE A 30 -6.08 2.49 -12.89
CA ILE A 30 -6.07 2.47 -11.42
C ILE A 30 -7.45 2.03 -10.90
N GLN A 31 -8.54 2.59 -11.41
CA GLN A 31 -9.88 2.22 -10.99
C GLN A 31 -10.20 0.75 -11.27
N SER A 32 -9.83 0.23 -12.44
CA SER A 32 -10.07 -1.18 -12.82
C SER A 32 -9.28 -2.15 -11.94
N MET A 33 -8.04 -1.79 -11.58
CA MET A 33 -7.22 -2.56 -10.65
C MET A 33 -7.80 -2.56 -9.23
N GLN A 34 -8.38 -1.44 -8.79
CA GLN A 34 -8.90 -1.24 -7.44
C GLN A 34 -10.30 -1.77 -7.21
N THR A 35 -11.01 -2.24 -8.24
CA THR A 35 -12.43 -2.56 -8.15
C THR A 35 -12.71 -3.98 -8.64
N ARG A 36 -13.54 -4.72 -7.87
CA ARG A 36 -14.06 -6.04 -8.26
C ARG A 36 -15.52 -6.21 -7.84
N SER A 37 -16.33 -6.88 -8.66
CA SER A 37 -17.72 -7.20 -8.35
C SER A 37 -17.87 -8.69 -8.02
N TYR A 38 -18.78 -8.98 -7.09
CA TYR A 38 -19.12 -10.33 -6.62
C TYR A 38 -20.64 -10.51 -6.68
N GLU A 39 -21.11 -11.66 -7.16
CA GLU A 39 -22.54 -12.05 -7.23
C GLU A 39 -23.07 -12.48 -5.85
N HIS A 40 -22.83 -11.61 -4.84
CA HIS A 40 -23.21 -11.85 -3.46
C HIS A 40 -23.62 -10.53 -2.79
N SER A 41 -24.55 -10.64 -1.84
CA SER A 41 -25.03 -9.48 -1.09
C SER A 41 -23.94 -8.87 -0.20
N LYS A 42 -24.11 -7.61 0.13
CA LYS A 42 -23.21 -6.87 1.04
C LYS A 42 -23.09 -7.54 2.41
N ASP A 43 -24.14 -8.21 2.89
CA ASP A 43 -24.13 -8.92 4.16
C ASP A 43 -23.11 -10.06 4.22
N VAL A 44 -22.75 -10.64 3.05
CA VAL A 44 -21.72 -11.67 2.92
C VAL A 44 -20.36 -11.04 2.62
N VAL A 45 -20.30 -10.09 1.69
CA VAL A 45 -19.05 -9.51 1.18
C VAL A 45 -18.37 -8.62 2.21
N PHE A 46 -19.13 -7.84 2.97
CA PHE A 46 -18.59 -6.89 3.95
C PHE A 46 -17.82 -7.60 5.09
N PRO A 47 -18.39 -8.58 5.83
CA PRO A 47 -17.65 -9.29 6.88
C PRO A 47 -16.52 -10.15 6.30
N SER A 48 -16.63 -10.65 5.06
CA SER A 48 -15.55 -11.37 4.38
C SER A 48 -14.35 -10.46 4.12
N THR A 49 -14.59 -9.22 3.71
CA THR A 49 -13.53 -8.22 3.51
C THR A 49 -12.84 -7.86 4.83
N ILE A 50 -13.60 -7.74 5.94
CA ILE A 50 -13.02 -7.52 7.28
C ILE A 50 -12.09 -8.67 7.67
N SER A 51 -12.55 -9.93 7.51
CA SER A 51 -11.72 -11.11 7.83
C SER A 51 -10.42 -11.11 7.04
N VAL A 52 -10.48 -10.81 5.74
CA VAL A 52 -9.27 -10.76 4.88
C VAL A 52 -8.32 -9.65 5.31
N PHE A 53 -8.80 -8.47 5.68
CA PHE A 53 -7.91 -7.43 6.20
C PHE A 53 -7.18 -7.88 7.48
N GLN A 54 -7.87 -8.59 8.38
CA GLN A 54 -7.25 -9.16 9.58
C GLN A 54 -6.23 -10.26 9.23
N ASP A 55 -6.54 -11.14 8.27
CA ASP A 55 -5.64 -12.20 7.80
C ASP A 55 -4.39 -11.63 7.10
N LEU A 56 -4.50 -10.44 6.52
CA LEU A 56 -3.38 -9.69 5.94
C LEU A 56 -2.57 -8.90 6.99
N GLY A 57 -2.92 -9.01 8.27
CA GLY A 57 -2.22 -8.37 9.39
C GLY A 57 -2.65 -6.93 9.67
N TYR A 58 -3.80 -6.50 9.14
CA TYR A 58 -4.36 -5.18 9.44
C TYR A 58 -5.24 -5.23 10.69
N SER A 59 -5.18 -4.18 11.48
CA SER A 59 -6.12 -3.90 12.57
C SER A 59 -7.26 -3.02 12.05
N ILE A 60 -8.50 -3.42 12.28
CA ILE A 60 -9.67 -2.64 11.87
C ILE A 60 -9.79 -1.39 12.73
N VAL A 61 -9.73 -0.22 12.11
CA VAL A 61 -9.91 1.09 12.75
C VAL A 61 -11.38 1.46 12.80
N SER A 62 -12.11 1.24 11.70
CA SER A 62 -13.56 1.45 11.63
C SER A 62 -14.17 0.54 10.59
N ALA A 63 -15.40 0.11 10.83
CA ALA A 63 -16.20 -0.64 9.88
C ALA A 63 -17.66 -0.27 10.07
N ASP A 64 -18.30 0.23 9.00
CA ASP A 64 -19.69 0.66 9.00
C ASP A 64 -20.42 0.01 7.83
N MET A 65 -21.28 -0.96 8.16
CA MET A 65 -22.08 -1.71 7.19
C MET A 65 -23.06 -0.81 6.44
N ALA A 66 -23.62 0.22 7.09
CA ALA A 66 -24.61 1.08 6.48
C ALA A 66 -24.00 1.88 5.33
N THR A 67 -22.85 2.48 5.54
CA THR A 67 -22.10 3.22 4.50
C THR A 67 -21.29 2.30 3.59
N GLY A 68 -20.97 1.08 4.01
CA GLY A 68 -20.10 0.15 3.29
C GLY A 68 -18.62 0.45 3.41
N LEU A 69 -18.23 1.32 4.35
CA LEU A 69 -16.84 1.73 4.54
C LEU A 69 -16.13 0.86 5.58
N ILE A 70 -14.94 0.39 5.23
CA ILE A 70 -14.00 -0.27 6.14
C ILE A 70 -12.69 0.49 6.06
N SER A 71 -12.10 0.79 7.22
CA SER A 71 -10.75 1.35 7.33
C SER A 71 -9.92 0.50 8.27
N ALA A 72 -8.72 0.15 7.85
CA ALA A 72 -7.80 -0.69 8.59
C ALA A 72 -6.37 -0.19 8.44
N GLU A 73 -5.53 -0.45 9.43
CA GLU A 73 -4.13 -0.01 9.44
C GLU A 73 -3.22 -1.19 9.83
N SER A 74 -2.06 -1.30 9.16
CA SER A 74 -1.01 -2.24 9.58
C SER A 74 -0.35 -1.78 10.87
N SER A 75 0.43 -2.67 11.50
CA SER A 75 1.33 -2.26 12.57
C SER A 75 2.31 -1.20 12.08
N ALA A 76 2.60 -0.23 12.93
CA ALA A 76 3.62 0.77 12.65
C ALA A 76 5.02 0.15 12.82
N GLU A 77 5.87 0.27 11.82
CA GLU A 77 7.26 -0.17 11.87
C GLU A 77 8.18 1.03 12.06
N ASN A 78 9.01 0.96 13.11
CA ASN A 78 10.03 1.96 13.39
C ASN A 78 11.40 1.44 12.97
N ASN A 79 12.28 2.31 12.50
CA ASN A 79 13.67 1.99 12.26
C ASN A 79 14.56 2.52 13.41
N PRO A 80 14.84 1.70 14.46
CA PRO A 80 15.59 2.14 15.64
C PRO A 80 17.05 2.47 15.31
N MET A 81 17.63 1.84 14.28
CA MET A 81 18.99 2.10 13.83
C MET A 81 19.10 3.51 13.25
N LEU A 82 18.14 3.93 12.43
CA LEU A 82 18.11 5.28 11.87
C LEU A 82 17.96 6.32 12.98
N THR A 83 17.06 6.08 13.93
CA THR A 83 16.83 6.96 15.07
C THR A 83 18.11 7.16 15.90
N PHE A 84 18.87 6.08 16.15
CA PHE A 84 20.11 6.13 16.92
C PHE A 84 21.19 6.98 16.23
N TRP A 85 21.37 6.85 14.91
CA TRP A 85 22.43 7.54 14.18
C TRP A 85 22.08 8.97 13.76
N THR A 86 20.82 9.27 13.50
CA THR A 86 20.41 10.56 12.92
C THR A 86 19.56 11.41 13.85
N GLY A 87 19.05 10.84 14.96
CA GLY A 87 18.04 11.47 15.80
C GLY A 87 16.70 11.67 15.11
N MET A 88 16.49 11.07 13.93
CA MET A 88 15.24 11.11 13.17
C MET A 88 14.49 9.80 13.40
N THR A 89 13.22 9.89 13.76
CA THR A 89 12.32 8.74 13.84
C THR A 89 11.51 8.67 12.56
N GLU A 90 11.58 7.52 11.89
CA GLU A 90 10.76 7.20 10.71
C GLU A 90 9.80 6.08 11.07
N VAL A 91 8.53 6.32 10.84
CA VAL A 91 7.44 5.37 11.08
C VAL A 91 6.75 5.09 9.77
N ASN A 92 6.75 3.84 9.35
CA ASN A 92 6.05 3.37 8.15
C ASN A 92 4.81 2.56 8.56
N GLN A 93 3.67 2.91 7.99
CA GLN A 93 2.40 2.24 8.24
C GLN A 93 1.59 2.18 6.94
N THR A 94 0.91 1.07 6.69
CA THR A 94 -0.02 0.98 5.55
C THR A 94 -1.45 1.12 6.04
N ARG A 95 -2.22 1.98 5.37
CA ARG A 95 -3.68 2.06 5.52
C ARG A 95 -4.34 1.33 4.37
N ALA A 96 -5.27 0.43 4.70
CA ALA A 96 -6.17 -0.21 3.76
C ALA A 96 -7.58 0.36 3.97
N THR A 97 -8.26 0.69 2.89
CA THR A 97 -9.68 1.06 2.91
C THR A 97 -10.44 0.23 1.89
N ALA A 98 -11.67 -0.16 2.25
CA ALA A 98 -12.61 -0.76 1.33
C ALA A 98 -13.91 0.02 1.34
N PHE A 99 -14.50 0.20 0.15
CA PHE A 99 -15.86 0.68 -0.02
C PHE A 99 -16.66 -0.41 -0.72
N ILE A 100 -17.77 -0.82 -0.11
CA ILE A 100 -18.63 -1.91 -0.57
C ILE A 100 -20.02 -1.37 -0.83
N GLU A 101 -20.42 -1.40 -2.08
CA GLU A 101 -21.72 -0.98 -2.57
C GLU A 101 -22.48 -2.18 -3.12
N GLU A 102 -23.76 -2.30 -2.77
CA GLU A 102 -24.63 -3.34 -3.30
C GLU A 102 -25.63 -2.74 -4.29
N ILE A 103 -25.68 -3.33 -5.48
CA ILE A 103 -26.63 -2.95 -6.54
C ILE A 103 -27.29 -4.21 -7.06
N ARG A 104 -28.62 -4.36 -6.86
CA ARG A 104 -29.43 -5.48 -7.35
C ARG A 104 -29.00 -6.86 -6.83
N GLY A 105 -28.43 -6.92 -5.63
CA GLY A 105 -27.96 -8.16 -5.00
C GLY A 105 -26.49 -8.50 -5.26
N ASP A 106 -25.83 -7.78 -6.17
CA ASP A 106 -24.40 -7.91 -6.44
C ASP A 106 -23.63 -6.82 -5.68
N SER A 107 -22.52 -7.18 -5.09
CA SER A 107 -21.67 -6.22 -4.38
C SER A 107 -20.42 -5.87 -5.17
N THR A 108 -20.14 -4.57 -5.26
CA THR A 108 -18.88 -4.06 -5.82
C THR A 108 -17.97 -3.60 -4.69
N VAL A 109 -16.77 -4.13 -4.65
CA VAL A 109 -15.73 -3.78 -3.67
C VAL A 109 -14.66 -2.92 -4.35
N ARG A 110 -14.40 -1.74 -3.79
CA ARG A 110 -13.25 -0.91 -4.16
C ARG A 110 -12.25 -0.91 -3.01
N LEU A 111 -11.02 -1.34 -3.28
CA LEU A 111 -9.90 -1.31 -2.34
C LEU A 111 -8.98 -0.14 -2.62
N ASN A 112 -8.38 0.42 -1.57
CA ASN A 112 -7.30 1.39 -1.68
C ASN A 112 -6.27 1.15 -0.59
N PHE A 113 -4.99 1.04 -0.99
CA PHE A 113 -3.85 0.88 -0.09
C PHE A 113 -2.96 2.12 -0.19
N VAL A 114 -2.61 2.69 0.96
CA VAL A 114 -1.76 3.89 1.06
C VAL A 114 -0.67 3.64 2.08
N GLU A 115 0.56 3.83 1.67
CA GLU A 115 1.71 3.87 2.57
C GLU A 115 1.77 5.25 3.22
N LYS A 116 1.82 5.27 4.55
CA LYS A 116 2.00 6.45 5.38
C LYS A 116 3.40 6.43 5.94
N MET A 117 4.16 7.47 5.66
CA MET A 117 5.47 7.69 6.22
C MET A 117 5.42 8.94 7.09
N GLU A 118 5.72 8.80 8.37
CA GLU A 118 5.90 9.92 9.30
C GLU A 118 7.35 9.98 9.72
N SER A 119 8.00 11.10 9.46
CA SER A 119 9.35 11.37 9.95
C SER A 119 9.32 12.52 10.94
N SER A 120 9.97 12.36 12.09
CA SER A 120 10.13 13.41 13.07
C SER A 120 11.60 13.60 13.44
N SER A 121 12.04 14.84 13.54
CA SER A 121 13.39 15.19 13.99
C SER A 121 13.39 15.71 15.41
N ALA A 122 14.51 15.55 16.12
CA ALA A 122 14.72 16.06 17.46
C ALA A 122 14.54 17.59 17.58
N TYR A 123 14.49 18.31 16.47
CA TYR A 123 14.30 19.77 16.40
C TYR A 123 12.84 20.18 16.15
N GLY A 124 11.87 19.27 16.34
CA GLY A 124 10.44 19.56 16.24
C GLY A 124 9.90 19.69 14.81
N ARG A 125 10.66 19.25 13.81
CA ARG A 125 10.17 19.12 12.43
C ARG A 125 9.51 17.77 12.25
N SER A 126 8.25 17.75 11.86
CA SER A 126 7.55 16.55 11.42
C SER A 126 7.17 16.69 9.95
N ASP A 127 7.46 15.67 9.16
CA ASP A 127 7.02 15.52 7.77
C ASP A 127 6.15 14.27 7.66
N ARG A 128 5.07 14.37 6.89
CA ARG A 128 4.15 13.27 6.64
C ARG A 128 3.96 13.13 5.14
N ARG A 129 4.11 11.89 4.66
CA ARG A 129 3.90 11.56 3.26
C ARG A 129 2.97 10.37 3.16
N ASP A 130 1.90 10.53 2.39
CA ASP A 130 0.95 9.49 2.05
C ASP A 130 1.13 9.14 0.56
N THR A 131 1.53 7.89 0.27
CA THR A 131 1.82 7.43 -1.09
C THR A 131 0.88 6.29 -1.46
N PRO A 132 0.05 6.39 -2.52
CA PRO A 132 -0.77 5.28 -2.98
C PRO A 132 0.09 4.08 -3.42
N ILE A 133 -0.30 2.88 -3.00
CA ILE A 133 0.33 1.64 -3.46
C ILE A 133 -0.40 1.19 -4.73
N LEU A 134 0.27 1.36 -5.90
CA LEU A 134 -0.28 1.02 -7.21
C LEU A 134 0.41 -0.24 -7.76
N ASN A 135 0.34 -1.34 -7.03
CA ASN A 135 0.87 -2.64 -7.42
C ASN A 135 -0.27 -3.62 -7.67
N ALA A 136 -0.45 -4.04 -8.93
CA ALA A 136 -1.55 -4.92 -9.35
C ALA A 136 -1.59 -6.24 -8.59
N ASP A 137 -0.43 -6.85 -8.27
CA ASP A 137 -0.35 -8.13 -7.57
C ASP A 137 -0.92 -8.04 -6.14
N ILE A 138 -0.72 -6.89 -5.47
CA ILE A 138 -1.27 -6.66 -4.12
C ILE A 138 -2.80 -6.65 -4.17
N TYR A 139 -3.38 -5.92 -5.13
CA TYR A 139 -4.83 -5.87 -5.30
C TYR A 139 -5.42 -7.21 -5.72
N GLN A 140 -4.77 -7.90 -6.67
CA GLN A 140 -5.20 -9.23 -7.12
C GLN A 140 -5.21 -10.22 -5.95
N ASN A 141 -4.14 -10.30 -5.17
CA ASN A 141 -4.06 -11.19 -4.01
C ASN A 141 -5.16 -10.86 -2.97
N ALA A 142 -5.40 -9.58 -2.68
CA ALA A 142 -6.46 -9.17 -1.77
C ALA A 142 -7.85 -9.60 -2.27
N PHE A 143 -8.15 -9.40 -3.54
CA PHE A 143 -9.43 -9.79 -4.14
C PHE A 143 -9.62 -11.30 -4.19
N GLU A 144 -8.60 -12.09 -4.52
CA GLU A 144 -8.65 -13.56 -4.49
C GLU A 144 -8.94 -14.08 -3.08
N ARG A 145 -8.35 -13.49 -2.06
CA ARG A 145 -8.65 -13.83 -0.65
C ARG A 145 -10.08 -13.47 -0.26
N ILE A 146 -10.59 -12.31 -0.71
CA ILE A 146 -11.98 -11.91 -0.47
C ILE A 146 -12.93 -12.90 -1.14
N GLU A 147 -12.68 -13.30 -2.36
CA GLU A 147 -13.47 -14.30 -3.08
C GLU A 147 -13.52 -15.64 -2.34
N ASN A 148 -12.37 -16.13 -1.87
CA ASN A 148 -12.29 -17.34 -1.07
C ASN A 148 -13.06 -17.21 0.27
N ALA A 149 -12.96 -16.05 0.95
CA ALA A 149 -13.69 -15.80 2.19
C ALA A 149 -15.21 -15.70 1.98
N ILE A 150 -15.64 -15.15 0.85
CA ILE A 150 -17.05 -15.12 0.42
C ILE A 150 -17.56 -16.54 0.20
N PHE A 151 -16.80 -17.36 -0.57
CA PHE A 151 -17.17 -18.75 -0.86
C PHE A 151 -17.40 -19.54 0.43
N VAL A 152 -16.48 -19.47 1.38
CA VAL A 152 -16.59 -20.17 2.67
C VAL A 152 -17.77 -19.68 3.52
N ARG A 153 -18.16 -18.41 3.38
CA ARG A 153 -19.24 -17.82 4.19
C ARG A 153 -20.64 -18.02 3.56
N ALA A 154 -20.70 -18.20 2.26
CA ALA A 154 -21.95 -18.37 1.50
C ALA A 154 -22.46 -19.82 1.51
N GLU A 155 -21.64 -20.80 1.97
CA GLU A 155 -22.04 -22.19 2.22
C GLU A 155 -22.84 -22.32 3.54
#